data_b78c420e4561dba477dd9b762744b21c
#
_entry.id   b78c420e4561dba477dd9b762744b21c
#
_cell.length_a   1.000
_cell.length_b   1.000
_cell.length_c   1.000
_cell.angle_alpha   90.00
_cell.angle_beta   90.00
_cell.angle_gamma   90.00
#
_symmetry.space_group_name_H-M   'P 1'
#
loop_
_entity.id
_entity.type
_entity.pdbx_description
1 polymer ?
#
loop_
_entity_poly.entity_id
_entity_poly.type
_entity_poly.pdbx_seq_one_letter_code
_entity_poly.pdbx_strand_id
1 'polypeptide(L)'
;LFKEAHALRLVIPVLTWMTIAANLGSMLTPIGKPQNLFIYAHYHLPLAEFLSITAPITVLSAVLLFLASYTLEERPLMLRFAKPTGIPRLRIALLLLLFALCLLNVLRLLPISFLLAIVIPACAFLDRKAFLEVDYKLLALFLALFIAVGNLTHIPGLQERPAELLAGHEFWIFLVLSQVV
;
A
#
# COMPACT_ATOMS: atom_id res chain seq x y z
N LEU A 1 -3.88 -18.52 31.74
CA LEU A 1 -4.18 -17.09 32.01
C LEU A 1 -2.89 -16.25 32.13
N PHE A 2 -1.95 -16.57 33.06
CA PHE A 2 -0.70 -15.77 33.20
C PHE A 2 0.24 -15.87 31.99
N LYS A 3 0.40 -17.05 31.38
CA LYS A 3 1.20 -17.22 30.15
C LYS A 3 0.57 -16.55 28.95
N GLU A 4 -0.74 -16.55 28.82
CA GLU A 4 -1.47 -15.88 27.74
C GLU A 4 -1.44 -14.36 27.87
N ALA A 5 -1.62 -13.81 29.07
CA ALA A 5 -1.50 -12.38 29.31
C ALA A 5 -0.07 -11.85 29.05
N HIS A 6 0.95 -12.67 29.34
CA HIS A 6 2.34 -12.29 29.08
C HIS A 6 2.69 -12.35 27.58
N ALA A 7 2.12 -13.34 26.86
CA ALA A 7 2.27 -13.41 25.41
C ALA A 7 1.58 -12.21 24.72
N LEU A 8 0.37 -11.82 25.15
CA LEU A 8 -0.35 -10.67 24.62
C LEU A 8 0.42 -9.34 24.84
N ARG A 9 1.08 -9.17 26.00
CA ARG A 9 1.88 -7.98 26.28
C ARG A 9 3.07 -7.79 25.30
N LEU A 10 3.58 -8.87 24.72
CA LEU A 10 4.67 -8.83 23.73
C LEU A 10 4.13 -8.72 22.29
N VAL A 11 3.03 -9.39 22.01
CA VAL A 11 2.43 -9.41 20.66
C VAL A 11 1.88 -8.05 20.27
N ILE A 12 1.24 -7.33 21.19
CA ILE A 12 0.64 -6.02 20.89
C ILE A 12 1.68 -5.01 20.41
N PRO A 13 2.81 -4.74 21.12
CA PRO A 13 3.81 -3.79 20.63
C PRO A 13 4.41 -4.22 19.29
N VAL A 14 4.72 -5.51 19.12
CA VAL A 14 5.29 -6.01 17.85
C VAL A 14 4.31 -5.79 16.69
N LEU A 15 3.04 -6.15 16.84
CA LEU A 15 2.02 -5.92 15.81
C LEU A 15 1.84 -4.43 15.52
N THR A 16 1.85 -3.57 16.53
CA THR A 16 1.77 -2.12 16.37
C THR A 16 2.94 -1.61 15.54
N TRP A 17 4.16 -1.97 15.88
CA TRP A 17 5.36 -1.57 15.13
C TRP A 17 5.36 -2.10 13.70
N MET A 18 4.94 -3.36 13.49
CA MET A 18 4.80 -3.93 12.16
C MET A 18 3.77 -3.17 11.33
N THR A 19 2.64 -2.80 11.93
CA THR A 19 1.58 -2.03 11.25
C THR A 19 2.07 -0.63 10.87
N ILE A 20 2.77 0.05 11.78
CA ILE A 20 3.36 1.37 11.51
C ILE A 20 4.41 1.26 10.39
N ALA A 21 5.32 0.28 10.48
CA ALA A 21 6.35 0.06 9.47
C ALA A 21 5.76 -0.25 8.08
N ALA A 22 4.73 -1.09 8.02
CA ALA A 22 4.02 -1.40 6.78
C ALA A 22 3.34 -0.16 6.18
N ASN A 23 2.69 0.65 7.02
CA ASN A 23 2.06 1.89 6.58
C ASN A 23 3.05 2.93 6.06
N LEU A 24 4.16 3.13 6.76
CA LEU A 24 5.19 4.10 6.35
C LEU A 24 5.97 3.61 5.12
N GLY A 25 6.32 2.32 5.07
CA GLY A 25 7.01 1.73 3.92
C GLY A 25 6.16 1.73 2.64
N SER A 26 4.86 1.49 2.76
CA SER A 26 3.93 1.51 1.62
C SER A 26 3.73 2.91 1.02
N MET A 27 4.13 3.98 1.73
CA MET A 27 4.04 5.35 1.22
C MET A 27 5.07 5.65 0.13
N LEU A 28 6.17 4.89 0.07
CA LEU A 28 7.28 5.14 -0.87
C LEU A 28 6.86 5.00 -2.33
N THR A 29 5.96 4.07 -2.65
CA THR A 29 5.63 3.73 -4.03
C THR A 29 4.18 4.06 -4.37
N PRO A 30 3.89 4.38 -5.66
CA PRO A 30 2.50 4.61 -6.09
C PRO A 30 1.58 3.43 -5.85
N ILE A 31 2.10 2.19 -5.94
CA ILE A 31 1.32 0.96 -5.75
C ILE A 31 1.22 0.52 -4.28
N GLY A 32 1.94 1.17 -3.38
CA GLY A 32 1.98 0.78 -1.98
C GLY A 32 0.66 0.98 -1.24
N LYS A 33 -0.12 1.98 -1.67
CA LYS A 33 -1.47 2.27 -1.13
C LYS A 33 -2.42 2.69 -2.25
N PRO A 34 -3.72 2.37 -2.17
CA PRO A 34 -4.71 2.82 -3.14
C PRO A 34 -4.77 4.35 -3.28
N GLN A 35 -4.60 5.09 -2.18
CA GLN A 35 -4.56 6.55 -2.17
C GLN A 35 -3.38 7.09 -2.99
N ASN A 36 -2.20 6.49 -2.83
CA ASN A 36 -1.02 6.86 -3.61
C ASN A 36 -1.25 6.62 -5.10
N LEU A 37 -1.83 5.46 -5.43
CA LEU A 37 -2.15 5.11 -6.82
C LEU A 37 -3.15 6.10 -7.43
N PHE A 38 -4.17 6.50 -6.66
CA PHE A 38 -5.15 7.49 -7.09
C PHE A 38 -4.48 8.83 -7.39
N ILE A 39 -3.69 9.37 -6.46
CA ILE A 39 -2.97 10.65 -6.62
C ILE A 39 -2.04 10.57 -7.83
N TYR A 40 -1.25 9.51 -7.93
CA TYR A 40 -0.31 9.29 -9.02
C TYR A 40 -0.99 9.24 -10.39
N ALA A 41 -2.13 8.55 -10.47
CA ALA A 41 -2.89 8.41 -11.71
C ALA A 41 -3.68 9.68 -12.06
N HIS A 42 -4.36 10.27 -11.09
CA HIS A 42 -5.25 11.42 -11.28
C HIS A 42 -4.48 12.70 -11.70
N TYR A 43 -3.39 12.98 -11.00
CA TYR A 43 -2.54 14.15 -11.30
C TYR A 43 -1.49 13.90 -12.37
N HIS A 44 -1.46 12.70 -12.95
CA HIS A 44 -0.47 12.32 -13.96
C HIS A 44 0.98 12.59 -13.57
N LEU A 45 1.29 12.46 -12.27
CA LEU A 45 2.62 12.74 -11.75
C LEU A 45 3.68 11.85 -12.40
N PRO A 46 4.86 12.36 -12.77
CA PRO A 46 6.00 11.53 -13.10
C PRO A 46 6.51 10.79 -11.87
N LEU A 47 7.00 9.55 -12.05
CA LEU A 47 7.50 8.74 -10.93
C LEU A 47 8.60 9.44 -10.13
N ALA A 48 9.50 10.14 -10.81
CA ALA A 48 10.60 10.87 -10.18
C ALA A 48 10.08 11.97 -9.23
N GLU A 49 9.05 12.70 -9.63
CA GLU A 49 8.42 13.73 -8.82
C GLU A 49 7.72 13.12 -7.61
N PHE A 50 6.95 12.05 -7.82
CA PHE A 50 6.32 11.33 -6.72
C PHE A 50 7.34 10.84 -5.70
N LEU A 51 8.42 10.22 -6.15
CA LEU A 51 9.51 9.73 -5.28
C LEU A 51 10.27 10.87 -4.59
N SER A 52 10.47 12.02 -5.24
CA SER A 52 11.15 13.16 -4.62
C SER A 52 10.41 13.69 -3.39
N ILE A 53 9.08 13.57 -3.37
CA ILE A 53 8.23 13.97 -2.25
C ILE A 53 8.16 12.88 -1.19
N THR A 54 7.95 11.63 -1.60
CA THR A 54 7.67 10.53 -0.66
C THR A 54 8.93 9.90 -0.06
N ALA A 55 10.06 9.85 -0.81
CA ALA A 55 11.27 9.18 -0.36
C ALA A 55 11.91 9.86 0.88
N PRO A 56 12.06 11.20 0.97
CA PRO A 56 12.62 11.83 2.16
C PRO A 56 11.84 11.50 3.42
N ILE A 57 10.51 11.54 3.34
CA ILE A 57 9.60 11.26 4.45
C ILE A 57 9.70 9.78 4.85
N THR A 58 9.72 8.88 3.85
CA THR A 58 9.82 7.44 4.10
C THR A 58 11.17 7.07 4.71
N VAL A 59 12.28 7.65 4.22
CA VAL A 59 13.62 7.43 4.78
C VAL A 59 13.69 7.94 6.22
N LEU A 60 13.22 9.16 6.48
CA LEU A 60 13.15 9.70 7.83
C LEU A 60 12.34 8.79 8.76
N SER A 61 11.17 8.36 8.31
CA SER A 61 10.31 7.43 9.05
C SER A 61 10.99 6.09 9.33
N ALA A 62 11.70 5.54 8.33
CA ALA A 62 12.45 4.29 8.48
C ALA A 62 13.57 4.44 9.52
N VAL A 63 14.30 5.56 9.52
CA VAL A 63 15.34 5.85 10.52
C VAL A 63 14.73 5.97 11.91
N LEU A 64 13.63 6.71 12.05
CA LEU A 64 12.94 6.86 13.33
C LEU A 64 12.42 5.52 13.86
N LEU A 65 11.83 4.68 13.01
CA LEU A 65 11.38 3.34 13.36
C LEU A 65 12.55 2.43 13.75
N PHE A 66 13.65 2.51 13.02
CA PHE A 66 14.86 1.76 13.35
C PHE A 66 15.41 2.16 14.73
N LEU A 67 15.55 3.45 15.01
CA LEU A 67 15.95 3.94 16.31
C LEU A 67 14.97 3.54 17.41
N ALA A 68 13.68 3.64 17.14
CA ALA A 68 12.66 3.23 18.10
C ALA A 68 12.63 1.71 18.33
N SER A 69 13.08 0.89 17.37
CA SER A 69 13.18 -0.56 17.56
C SER A 69 14.13 -0.97 18.67
N TYR A 70 15.13 -0.14 18.99
CA TYR A 70 16.04 -0.39 20.13
C TYR A 70 15.35 -0.30 21.50
N THR A 71 14.15 0.28 21.56
CA THR A 71 13.35 0.32 22.80
C THR A 71 12.56 -0.97 23.04
N LEU A 72 12.51 -1.87 22.04
CA LEU A 72 11.86 -3.16 22.18
C LEU A 72 12.74 -4.14 22.92
N GLU A 73 12.16 -4.87 23.88
CA GLU A 73 12.86 -5.94 24.57
C GLU A 73 13.27 -7.05 23.60
N GLU A 74 14.55 -7.40 23.57
CA GLU A 74 15.05 -8.55 22.84
C GLU A 74 14.59 -9.84 23.52
N ARG A 75 13.75 -10.61 22.84
CA ARG A 75 13.36 -11.95 23.29
C ARG A 75 13.46 -12.95 22.15
N PRO A 76 14.05 -14.13 22.38
CA PRO A 76 14.13 -15.17 21.36
C PRO A 76 12.72 -15.67 21.02
N LEU A 77 12.25 -15.35 19.82
CA LEU A 77 11.02 -15.91 19.26
C LEU A 77 11.34 -17.24 18.58
N MET A 78 10.88 -18.34 19.14
CA MET A 78 10.94 -19.65 18.51
C MET A 78 9.85 -19.76 17.45
N LEU A 79 10.13 -19.26 16.24
CA LEU A 79 9.22 -19.40 15.09
C LEU A 79 9.44 -20.77 14.43
N ARG A 80 8.44 -21.64 14.50
CA ARG A 80 8.43 -22.88 13.72
C ARG A 80 7.86 -22.56 12.32
N PHE A 81 8.73 -22.39 11.36
CA PHE A 81 8.31 -22.28 9.97
C PHE A 81 7.92 -23.68 9.45
N ALA A 82 6.71 -23.80 8.90
CA ALA A 82 6.34 -24.97 8.12
C ALA A 82 7.30 -25.07 6.92
N LYS A 83 7.79 -26.29 6.62
CA LYS A 83 8.63 -26.50 5.44
C LYS A 83 7.86 -26.01 4.19
N PRO A 84 8.44 -25.12 3.38
CA PRO A 84 7.77 -24.66 2.18
C PRO A 84 7.52 -25.87 1.26
N THR A 85 6.28 -26.05 0.86
CA THR A 85 5.94 -27.00 -0.23
C THR A 85 6.68 -26.51 -1.47
N GLY A 86 7.49 -27.38 -2.07
CA GLY A 86 8.34 -27.03 -3.21
C GLY A 86 7.48 -26.51 -4.39
N ILE A 87 7.44 -25.19 -4.55
CA ILE A 87 6.81 -24.58 -5.73
C ILE A 87 7.76 -24.75 -6.91
N PRO A 88 7.30 -25.22 -8.07
CA PRO A 88 8.17 -25.37 -9.24
C PRO A 88 8.79 -24.02 -9.61
N ARG A 89 10.10 -24.02 -9.86
CA ARG A 89 10.86 -22.80 -10.19
C ARG A 89 10.27 -22.05 -11.38
N LEU A 90 9.75 -22.77 -12.37
CA LEU A 90 9.09 -22.20 -13.53
C LEU A 90 7.85 -21.36 -13.12
N ARG A 91 7.04 -21.85 -12.18
CA ARG A 91 5.86 -21.12 -11.69
C ARG A 91 6.26 -19.82 -11.00
N ILE A 92 7.32 -19.85 -10.19
CA ILE A 92 7.87 -18.64 -9.55
C ILE A 92 8.35 -17.66 -10.60
N ALA A 93 9.11 -18.10 -11.60
CA ALA A 93 9.62 -17.25 -12.67
C ALA A 93 8.48 -16.59 -13.47
N LEU A 94 7.42 -17.34 -13.79
CA LEU A 94 6.26 -16.80 -14.49
C LEU A 94 5.50 -15.78 -13.65
N LEU A 95 5.31 -16.01 -12.36
CA LEU A 95 4.66 -15.04 -11.46
C LEU A 95 5.50 -13.77 -11.30
N LEU A 96 6.83 -13.89 -11.20
CA LEU A 96 7.73 -12.74 -11.17
C LEU A 96 7.69 -11.95 -12.48
N LEU A 97 7.60 -12.63 -13.63
CA LEU A 97 7.44 -11.98 -14.92
C LEU A 97 6.12 -11.20 -15.00
N LEU A 98 5.01 -11.80 -14.58
CA LEU A 98 3.71 -11.12 -14.53
C LEU A 98 3.75 -9.91 -13.60
N PHE A 99 4.38 -10.04 -12.45
CA PHE A 99 4.59 -8.92 -11.52
C PHE A 99 5.42 -7.80 -12.16
N ALA A 100 6.50 -8.14 -12.85
CA ALA A 100 7.31 -7.16 -13.58
C ALA A 100 6.51 -6.43 -14.67
N LEU A 101 5.64 -7.13 -15.42
CA LEU A 101 4.75 -6.51 -16.40
C LEU A 101 3.75 -5.54 -15.73
N CYS A 102 3.22 -5.89 -14.56
CA CYS A 102 2.38 -4.97 -13.78
C CYS A 102 3.15 -3.71 -13.36
N LEU A 103 4.41 -3.86 -12.93
CA LEU A 103 5.26 -2.71 -12.60
C LEU A 103 5.53 -1.81 -13.81
N LEU A 104 5.80 -2.39 -14.98
CA LEU A 104 6.00 -1.65 -16.22
C LEU A 104 4.75 -0.86 -16.63
N ASN A 105 3.56 -1.39 -16.37
CA ASN A 105 2.31 -0.65 -16.60
C ASN A 105 2.17 0.54 -15.63
N VAL A 106 2.50 0.36 -14.34
CA VAL A 106 2.51 1.47 -13.37
C VAL A 106 3.49 2.57 -13.78
N LEU A 107 4.63 2.20 -14.35
CA LEU A 107 5.61 3.11 -14.94
C LEU A 107 5.13 3.75 -16.26
N ARG A 108 3.91 3.42 -16.73
CA ARG A 108 3.30 3.89 -17.99
C ARG A 108 4.08 3.49 -19.25
N LEU A 109 4.94 2.47 -19.16
CA LEU A 109 5.67 1.92 -20.28
C LEU A 109 4.85 0.93 -21.11
N LEU A 110 3.76 0.39 -20.55
CA LEU A 110 2.86 -0.56 -21.21
C LEU A 110 1.40 -0.09 -21.12
N PRO A 111 0.63 -0.21 -22.21
CA PRO A 111 -0.80 0.09 -22.18
C PRO A 111 -1.55 -0.97 -21.36
N ILE A 112 -2.58 -0.55 -20.62
CA ILE A 112 -3.36 -1.42 -19.74
C ILE A 112 -4.07 -2.55 -20.50
N SER A 113 -4.50 -2.31 -21.73
CA SER A 113 -5.15 -3.31 -22.59
C SER A 113 -4.23 -4.50 -22.88
N PHE A 114 -2.96 -4.23 -23.15
CA PHE A 114 -1.95 -5.26 -23.38
C PHE A 114 -1.66 -6.04 -22.10
N LEU A 115 -1.56 -5.35 -20.97
CA LEU A 115 -1.37 -5.98 -19.67
C LEU A 115 -2.52 -6.94 -19.34
N LEU A 116 -3.77 -6.51 -19.46
CA LEU A 116 -4.94 -7.33 -19.17
C LEU A 116 -5.03 -8.55 -20.09
N ALA A 117 -4.71 -8.37 -21.38
CA ALA A 117 -4.69 -9.47 -22.35
C ALA A 117 -3.69 -10.58 -22.01
N ILE A 118 -2.62 -10.27 -21.29
CA ILE A 118 -1.62 -11.24 -20.85
C ILE A 118 -1.92 -11.77 -19.45
N VAL A 119 -2.18 -10.87 -18.49
CA VAL A 119 -2.30 -11.25 -17.07
C VAL A 119 -3.52 -12.11 -16.81
N ILE A 120 -4.67 -11.77 -17.40
CA ILE A 120 -5.91 -12.52 -17.15
C ILE A 120 -5.80 -13.99 -17.60
N PRO A 121 -5.40 -14.29 -18.85
CA PRO A 121 -5.22 -15.69 -19.26
C PRO A 121 -4.11 -16.40 -18.49
N ALA A 122 -2.96 -15.72 -18.27
CA ALA A 122 -1.86 -16.32 -17.56
C ALA A 122 -2.24 -16.71 -16.13
N CYS A 123 -2.94 -15.86 -15.38
CA CYS A 123 -3.46 -16.18 -14.07
C CYS A 123 -4.49 -17.31 -14.12
N ALA A 124 -5.38 -17.31 -15.12
CA ALA A 124 -6.38 -18.36 -15.29
C ALA A 124 -5.75 -19.75 -15.56
N PHE A 125 -4.61 -19.80 -16.24
CA PHE A 125 -3.86 -21.04 -16.49
C PHE A 125 -2.97 -21.45 -15.31
N LEU A 126 -2.28 -20.50 -14.68
CA LEU A 126 -1.35 -20.76 -13.58
C LEU A 126 -2.06 -21.11 -12.27
N ASP A 127 -3.14 -20.40 -11.96
CA ASP A 127 -3.86 -20.59 -10.71
C ASP A 127 -5.30 -20.08 -10.77
N ARG A 128 -6.21 -20.95 -11.21
CA ARG A 128 -7.65 -20.63 -11.23
C ARG A 128 -8.21 -20.30 -9.84
N LYS A 129 -7.62 -20.86 -8.77
CA LYS A 129 -8.07 -20.61 -7.40
C LYS A 129 -7.78 -19.17 -7.00
N ALA A 130 -6.72 -18.56 -7.53
CA ALA A 130 -6.42 -17.16 -7.23
C ALA A 130 -7.59 -16.22 -7.56
N PHE A 131 -8.34 -16.49 -8.64
CA PHE A 131 -9.55 -15.70 -8.95
C PHE A 131 -10.69 -15.91 -7.95
N LEU A 132 -10.81 -17.07 -7.35
CA LEU A 132 -11.86 -17.39 -6.37
C LEU A 132 -11.50 -16.84 -4.97
N GLU A 133 -10.22 -16.68 -4.69
CA GLU A 133 -9.70 -16.19 -3.41
C GLU A 133 -9.54 -14.65 -3.37
N VAL A 134 -9.75 -13.97 -4.51
CA VAL A 134 -9.73 -12.49 -4.55
C VAL A 134 -10.87 -11.92 -3.72
N ASP A 135 -10.55 -10.95 -2.88
CA ASP A 135 -11.56 -10.18 -2.15
C ASP A 135 -12.22 -9.14 -3.08
N TYR A 136 -13.23 -9.61 -3.81
CA TYR A 136 -14.03 -8.76 -4.70
C TYR A 136 -14.79 -7.65 -3.96
N LYS A 137 -15.10 -7.83 -2.66
CA LYS A 137 -15.75 -6.80 -1.85
C LYS A 137 -14.81 -5.64 -1.61
N LEU A 138 -13.54 -5.94 -1.32
CA LEU A 138 -12.51 -4.93 -1.17
C LEU A 138 -12.26 -4.17 -2.47
N LEU A 139 -12.22 -4.87 -3.61
CA LEU A 139 -12.10 -4.22 -4.93
C LEU A 139 -13.29 -3.32 -5.23
N ALA A 140 -14.51 -3.78 -4.96
CA ALA A 140 -15.73 -2.98 -5.14
C ALA A 140 -15.74 -1.74 -4.22
N LEU A 141 -15.24 -1.87 -3.00
CA LEU A 141 -15.09 -0.75 -2.07
C LEU A 141 -14.13 0.31 -2.62
N PHE A 142 -12.97 -0.10 -3.15
CA PHE A 142 -12.04 0.85 -3.78
C PHE A 142 -12.62 1.52 -5.00
N LEU A 143 -13.32 0.77 -5.86
CA LEU A 143 -14.00 1.33 -7.02
C LEU A 143 -15.05 2.36 -6.60
N ALA A 144 -15.88 2.03 -5.62
CA ALA A 144 -16.89 2.95 -5.08
C ALA A 144 -16.24 4.21 -4.49
N LEU A 145 -15.12 4.07 -3.76
CA LEU A 145 -14.36 5.19 -3.21
C LEU A 145 -13.84 6.11 -4.32
N PHE A 146 -13.23 5.55 -5.38
CA PHE A 146 -12.72 6.35 -6.50
C PHE A 146 -13.84 7.08 -7.26
N ILE A 147 -14.98 6.42 -7.46
CA ILE A 147 -16.15 7.06 -8.06
C ILE A 147 -16.67 8.18 -7.16
N ALA A 148 -16.78 7.94 -5.85
CA ALA A 148 -17.23 8.95 -4.89
C ALA A 148 -16.32 10.17 -4.88
N VAL A 149 -14.99 9.96 -4.78
CA VAL A 149 -14.00 11.05 -4.80
C VAL A 149 -14.05 11.79 -6.13
N GLY A 150 -14.11 11.06 -7.25
CA GLY A 150 -14.26 11.66 -8.59
C GLY A 150 -15.52 12.54 -8.72
N ASN A 151 -16.64 12.10 -8.17
CA ASN A 151 -17.88 12.87 -8.19
C ASN A 151 -17.84 14.09 -7.27
N LEU A 152 -17.18 14.00 -6.11
CA LEU A 152 -17.01 15.13 -5.19
C LEU A 152 -16.31 16.32 -5.86
N THR A 153 -15.39 16.07 -6.78
CA THR A 153 -14.71 17.14 -7.53
C THR A 153 -15.62 17.90 -8.49
N HIS A 154 -16.80 17.37 -8.82
CA HIS A 154 -17.78 18.01 -9.72
C HIS A 154 -18.85 18.83 -8.97
N ILE A 155 -18.86 18.81 -7.64
CA ILE A 155 -19.83 19.59 -6.85
C ILE A 155 -19.37 21.05 -6.77
N PRO A 156 -20.14 22.02 -7.32
CA PRO A 156 -19.79 23.44 -7.26
C PRO A 156 -19.62 23.90 -5.81
N GLY A 157 -18.55 24.63 -5.52
CA GLY A 157 -18.27 25.19 -4.19
C GLY A 157 -17.60 24.23 -3.21
N LEU A 158 -17.51 22.92 -3.52
CA LEU A 158 -16.80 21.98 -2.63
C LEU A 158 -15.28 22.08 -2.81
N GLN A 159 -14.81 22.55 -3.96
CA GLN A 159 -13.38 22.80 -4.20
C GLN A 159 -12.92 24.17 -3.71
N GLU A 160 -13.76 25.17 -3.85
CA GLU A 160 -13.41 26.57 -3.52
C GLU A 160 -13.33 26.80 -2.01
N ARG A 161 -14.33 26.31 -1.25
CA ARG A 161 -14.36 26.49 0.21
C ARG A 161 -13.20 25.85 0.97
N PRO A 162 -12.80 24.59 0.72
CA PRO A 162 -11.62 24.04 1.34
C PRO A 162 -10.33 24.77 0.91
N ALA A 163 -10.22 25.21 -0.35
CA ALA A 163 -9.05 25.92 -0.83
C ALA A 163 -8.88 27.28 -0.12
N GLU A 164 -9.96 28.00 0.10
CA GLU A 164 -9.95 29.27 0.86
C GLU A 164 -9.61 29.05 2.34
N LEU A 165 -10.17 28.01 2.97
CA LEU A 165 -9.89 27.67 4.38
C LEU A 165 -8.47 27.14 4.58
N LEU A 166 -7.90 26.49 3.54
CA LEU A 166 -6.56 25.94 3.56
C LEU A 166 -5.48 26.99 3.28
N ALA A 167 -5.82 28.09 2.60
CA ALA A 167 -4.86 29.11 2.18
C ALA A 167 -3.99 29.62 3.35
N GLY A 168 -2.70 29.29 3.30
CA GLY A 168 -1.70 29.66 4.31
C GLY A 168 -1.61 28.76 5.54
N HIS A 169 -2.50 27.79 5.71
CA HIS A 169 -2.50 26.86 6.85
C HIS A 169 -2.56 25.39 6.40
N GLU A 170 -2.30 25.11 5.14
CA GLU A 170 -2.45 23.80 4.49
C GLU A 170 -1.74 22.67 5.27
N PHE A 171 -0.49 22.89 5.65
CA PHE A 171 0.30 21.92 6.38
C PHE A 171 -0.34 21.48 7.71
N TRP A 172 -0.78 22.45 8.52
CA TRP A 172 -1.36 22.17 9.83
C TRP A 172 -2.74 21.53 9.74
N ILE A 173 -3.55 21.99 8.80
CA ILE A 173 -4.90 21.44 8.60
C ILE A 173 -4.81 20.00 8.10
N PHE A 174 -3.96 19.72 7.12
CA PHE A 174 -3.75 18.34 6.64
C PHE A 174 -3.14 17.44 7.70
N LEU A 175 -2.21 17.94 8.50
CA LEU A 175 -1.63 17.19 9.60
C LEU A 175 -2.70 16.80 10.63
N VAL A 176 -3.58 17.70 11.02
CA VAL A 176 -4.67 17.42 11.96
C VAL A 176 -5.71 16.49 11.34
N LEU A 177 -6.18 16.76 10.11
CA LEU A 177 -7.16 15.92 9.44
C LEU A 177 -6.65 14.50 9.22
N SER A 178 -5.37 14.33 8.89
CA SER A 178 -4.78 12.99 8.71
C SER A 178 -4.71 12.15 9.99
N GLN A 179 -4.87 12.78 11.17
CA GLN A 179 -4.89 12.08 12.45
C GLN A 179 -6.31 11.73 12.92
N VAL A 180 -7.33 12.38 12.33
CA VAL A 180 -8.74 12.22 12.74
C VAL A 180 -9.47 11.23 11.83
N VAL A 181 -9.01 11.08 10.57
CA VAL A 181 -9.59 10.18 9.56
C VAL A 181 -8.72 8.95 9.42
#